data_33af7bce9af9a56046d631555def61f9
#
_entry.id   33af7bce9af9a56046d631555def61f9
#
_cell.length_a   1.000
_cell.length_b   1.000
_cell.length_c   1.000
_cell.angle_alpha   90.00
_cell.angle_beta   90.00
_cell.angle_gamma   90.00
#
_symmetry.space_group_name_H-M   'P 1'
#
loop_
_entity.id
_entity.type
_entity.pdbx_description
1 polymer ?
#
loop_
_entity_poly.entity_id
_entity_poly.type
_entity_poly.pdbx_seq_one_letter_code
_entity_poly.pdbx_strand_id
1 'polypeptide(L)'
;MATPAAARRCLVPAALVSLSLLVSLSLRSETARFRAILRSSSTAPPRPNHIVVVIMENHSYGDIIGSAEAPYINFLRTLGANFTASYGVGHPSEPNYLALFAGTTEGLTDDSCPHSYSDENLATRLAQAGLTFAGYSESMPSDGYTGCDNGNYARKHNPWVDFTNVPQTANLMFSRFPADYSLLPTVSVVVPNLCSDMHDCSVATGDAWLSRNIDAYVAWAVSNDSLLVLTFDESDPSNQIPTLFVGPMVVPGDYAERIDHYAVLRTIEDMYGLPATANAANAPSILDIWVSPTPTPTPTAAPTPTHTPPLSARRMPILRSDTPPPPAVIPFAPTPRP
;
A
#
# COMPACT_ATOMS: atom_id res chain seq x y z
N MET A 1 71.40 -31.73 -16.96
CA MET A 1 70.39 -32.76 -16.61
C MET A 1 69.43 -32.15 -15.60
N ALA A 2 68.24 -31.75 -16.05
CA ALA A 2 67.22 -31.13 -15.21
C ALA A 2 66.01 -32.07 -15.17
N THR A 3 65.62 -32.50 -13.96
CA THR A 3 64.47 -33.35 -13.68
C THR A 3 63.18 -32.53 -13.69
N PRO A 4 62.06 -33.02 -14.26
CA PRO A 4 60.80 -32.28 -14.27
C PRO A 4 60.01 -32.46 -12.96
N ALA A 5 59.50 -31.37 -12.43
CA ALA A 5 58.64 -31.33 -11.28
C ALA A 5 57.24 -31.88 -11.61
N ALA A 6 56.78 -32.87 -10.84
CA ALA A 6 55.43 -33.46 -10.97
C ALA A 6 54.40 -32.55 -10.36
N ALA A 7 53.44 -32.06 -11.18
CA ALA A 7 52.24 -31.33 -10.73
C ALA A 7 51.25 -32.30 -10.05
N ARG A 8 51.05 -32.16 -8.74
CA ARG A 8 49.98 -32.85 -8.01
C ARG A 8 48.62 -32.17 -8.32
N ARG A 9 47.77 -32.82 -9.11
CA ARG A 9 46.36 -32.48 -9.23
C ARG A 9 45.62 -32.88 -7.97
N CYS A 10 45.14 -31.91 -7.20
CA CYS A 10 44.16 -32.14 -6.15
C CYS A 10 42.83 -32.56 -6.76
N LEU A 11 42.47 -33.83 -6.69
CA LEU A 11 41.15 -34.37 -6.99
C LEU A 11 40.23 -34.02 -5.79
N VAL A 12 39.35 -33.03 -5.98
CA VAL A 12 38.24 -32.79 -5.04
C VAL A 12 37.25 -33.94 -5.24
N PRO A 13 36.86 -34.71 -4.21
CA PRO A 13 35.97 -35.85 -4.38
C PRO A 13 34.59 -35.38 -4.85
N ALA A 14 34.08 -35.94 -5.93
CA ALA A 14 32.79 -35.67 -6.55
C ALA A 14 31.56 -35.79 -5.58
N ALA A 15 31.76 -36.48 -4.46
CA ALA A 15 30.73 -36.63 -3.41
C ALA A 15 30.46 -35.36 -2.63
N LEU A 16 31.41 -34.42 -2.48
CA LEU A 16 31.19 -33.13 -1.80
C LEU A 16 30.41 -32.13 -2.65
N VAL A 17 30.57 -32.22 -3.98
CA VAL A 17 29.82 -31.33 -4.93
C VAL A 17 28.36 -31.73 -5.00
N SER A 18 28.04 -33.03 -5.02
CA SER A 18 26.70 -33.56 -5.06
C SER A 18 25.92 -33.29 -3.77
N LEU A 19 26.55 -33.32 -2.61
CA LEU A 19 25.87 -33.05 -1.34
C LEU A 19 25.54 -31.56 -1.18
N SER A 20 26.39 -30.63 -1.63
CA SER A 20 26.13 -29.21 -1.60
C SER A 20 25.01 -28.79 -2.58
N LEU A 21 24.91 -29.48 -3.74
CA LEU A 21 23.80 -29.25 -4.69
C LEU A 21 22.46 -29.72 -4.13
N LEU A 22 22.42 -30.87 -3.49
CA LEU A 22 21.19 -31.42 -2.88
C LEU A 22 20.71 -30.56 -1.71
N VAL A 23 21.61 -30.05 -0.86
CA VAL A 23 21.26 -29.16 0.24
C VAL A 23 20.75 -27.81 -0.28
N SER A 24 21.34 -27.26 -1.34
CA SER A 24 20.88 -26.01 -1.95
C SER A 24 19.53 -26.14 -2.66
N LEU A 25 19.23 -27.30 -3.27
CA LEU A 25 17.91 -27.58 -3.86
C LEU A 25 16.83 -27.76 -2.78
N SER A 26 17.14 -28.45 -1.67
CA SER A 26 16.19 -28.62 -0.56
C SER A 26 15.86 -27.29 0.11
N LEU A 27 16.84 -26.43 0.38
CA LEU A 27 16.64 -25.09 0.92
C LEU A 27 15.82 -24.18 -0.01
N ARG A 28 16.03 -24.27 -1.33
CA ARG A 28 15.21 -23.54 -2.32
C ARG A 28 13.78 -24.07 -2.38
N SER A 29 13.58 -25.38 -2.23
CA SER A 29 12.23 -25.96 -2.21
C SER A 29 11.47 -25.61 -0.92
N GLU A 30 12.14 -25.55 0.23
CA GLU A 30 11.54 -25.15 1.50
C GLU A 30 11.20 -23.66 1.53
N THR A 31 12.09 -22.79 1.03
CA THR A 31 11.79 -21.36 0.90
C THR A 31 10.66 -21.10 -0.09
N ALA A 32 10.58 -21.85 -1.20
CA ALA A 32 9.47 -21.74 -2.14
C ALA A 32 8.14 -22.22 -1.53
N ARG A 33 8.15 -23.33 -0.76
CA ARG A 33 6.99 -23.82 -0.01
C ARG A 33 6.56 -22.85 1.09
N PHE A 34 7.50 -22.28 1.82
CA PHE A 34 7.24 -21.26 2.84
C PHE A 34 6.64 -20.00 2.25
N ARG A 35 7.18 -19.51 1.11
CA ARG A 35 6.59 -18.40 0.34
C ARG A 35 5.19 -18.73 -0.19
N ALA A 36 4.95 -19.97 -0.63
CA ALA A 36 3.63 -20.41 -1.10
C ALA A 36 2.59 -20.49 0.05
N ILE A 37 3.03 -20.83 1.27
CA ILE A 37 2.17 -20.85 2.46
C ILE A 37 1.82 -19.42 2.90
N LEU A 38 2.73 -18.46 2.72
CA LEU A 38 2.48 -17.04 3.02
C LEU A 38 1.54 -16.37 1.99
N ARG A 39 1.41 -16.94 0.79
CA ARG A 39 0.46 -16.49 -0.22
C ARG A 39 -0.89 -17.13 0.07
N SER A 40 -1.75 -16.48 0.82
CA SER A 40 -3.15 -16.85 0.88
C SER A 40 -3.88 -16.19 -0.28
N SER A 41 -4.80 -16.93 -0.89
CA SER A 41 -5.88 -16.30 -1.65
C SER A 41 -6.78 -15.57 -0.65
N SER A 42 -6.39 -14.37 -0.23
CA SER A 42 -7.29 -13.49 0.50
C SER A 42 -8.48 -13.17 -0.40
N THR A 43 -9.68 -13.14 0.16
CA THR A 43 -10.88 -12.72 -0.59
C THR A 43 -10.96 -11.20 -0.70
N ALA A 44 -10.11 -10.47 0.00
CA ALA A 44 -9.99 -9.01 -0.03
C ALA A 44 -8.56 -8.60 0.34
N PRO A 45 -8.05 -7.47 -0.21
CA PRO A 45 -6.76 -6.94 0.20
C PRO A 45 -6.80 -6.45 1.65
N PRO A 46 -5.65 -6.38 2.37
CA PRO A 46 -5.58 -5.86 3.72
C PRO A 46 -5.92 -4.36 3.75
N ARG A 47 -6.29 -3.85 4.93
CA ARG A 47 -6.58 -2.43 5.14
C ARG A 47 -5.40 -1.73 5.81
N PRO A 48 -4.56 -0.97 5.09
CA PRO A 48 -3.48 -0.18 5.67
C PRO A 48 -4.02 0.98 6.52
N ASN A 49 -3.19 1.49 7.44
CA ASN A 49 -3.50 2.73 8.15
C ASN A 49 -3.39 3.94 7.21
N HIS A 50 -2.35 3.98 6.39
CA HIS A 50 -2.11 5.01 5.39
C HIS A 50 -1.58 4.39 4.09
N ILE A 51 -1.98 4.96 2.96
CA ILE A 51 -1.39 4.68 1.64
C ILE A 51 -0.76 5.96 1.12
N VAL A 52 0.49 5.88 0.68
CA VAL A 52 1.13 6.91 -0.13
C VAL A 52 1.31 6.34 -1.54
N VAL A 53 0.68 6.97 -2.52
CA VAL A 53 0.87 6.67 -3.94
C VAL A 53 1.81 7.71 -4.51
N VAL A 54 2.94 7.29 -5.06
CA VAL A 54 3.87 8.17 -5.78
C VAL A 54 3.77 7.84 -7.25
N ILE A 55 3.57 8.87 -8.10
CA ILE A 55 3.44 8.70 -9.54
C ILE A 55 4.64 9.36 -10.21
N MET A 56 5.39 8.58 -10.99
CA MET A 56 6.52 9.00 -11.80
C MET A 56 6.13 9.02 -13.28
N GLU A 57 7.00 9.53 -14.13
CA GLU A 57 6.65 9.88 -15.51
C GLU A 57 7.46 9.15 -16.58
N ASN A 58 6.71 8.75 -17.63
CA ASN A 58 7.18 8.44 -18.99
C ASN A 58 8.34 7.43 -19.12
N HIS A 59 8.47 6.47 -18.20
CA HIS A 59 9.53 5.46 -18.35
C HIS A 59 8.98 4.03 -18.36
N SER A 60 9.50 3.23 -19.29
CA SER A 60 9.14 1.82 -19.39
C SER A 60 9.68 0.99 -18.22
N TYR A 61 9.06 -0.14 -17.98
CA TYR A 61 9.54 -1.13 -17.02
C TYR A 61 11.02 -1.45 -17.21
N GLY A 62 11.47 -1.60 -18.47
CA GLY A 62 12.85 -1.95 -18.81
C GLY A 62 13.86 -0.83 -18.58
N ASP A 63 13.43 0.44 -18.62
CA ASP A 63 14.30 1.59 -18.36
C ASP A 63 14.63 1.73 -16.87
N ILE A 64 13.78 1.22 -16.01
CA ILE A 64 13.84 1.40 -14.55
C ILE A 64 14.27 0.11 -13.84
N ILE A 65 13.59 -1.01 -14.11
CA ILE A 65 13.82 -2.25 -13.37
C ILE A 65 15.09 -2.94 -13.88
N GLY A 66 16.09 -3.03 -12.99
CA GLY A 66 17.43 -3.54 -13.30
C GLY A 66 18.40 -2.47 -13.79
N SER A 67 17.97 -1.23 -13.97
CA SER A 67 18.81 -0.11 -14.37
C SER A 67 19.76 0.32 -13.23
N ALA A 68 21.01 0.59 -13.57
CA ALA A 68 21.98 1.19 -12.66
C ALA A 68 21.67 2.66 -12.32
N GLU A 69 20.84 3.31 -13.13
CA GLU A 69 20.36 4.68 -12.93
C GLU A 69 19.21 4.79 -11.90
N ALA A 70 18.60 3.64 -11.53
CA ALA A 70 17.48 3.58 -10.59
C ALA A 70 17.81 2.69 -9.36
N PRO A 71 18.91 2.93 -8.62
CA PRO A 71 19.32 2.05 -7.53
C PRO A 71 18.31 2.00 -6.37
N TYR A 72 17.62 3.10 -6.07
CA TYR A 72 16.63 3.14 -5.00
C TYR A 72 15.33 2.42 -5.37
N ILE A 73 14.81 2.61 -6.58
CA ILE A 73 13.63 1.86 -7.05
C ILE A 73 13.94 0.37 -7.07
N ASN A 74 15.13 -0.03 -7.53
CA ASN A 74 15.54 -1.43 -7.52
C ASN A 74 15.77 -1.98 -6.09
N PHE A 75 16.12 -1.16 -5.12
CA PHE A 75 16.11 -1.52 -3.71
C PHE A 75 14.66 -1.73 -3.22
N LEU A 76 13.73 -0.82 -3.49
CA LEU A 76 12.31 -0.97 -3.15
C LEU A 76 11.70 -2.26 -3.72
N ARG A 77 12.08 -2.64 -4.95
CA ARG A 77 11.69 -3.92 -5.57
C ARG A 77 12.05 -5.11 -4.69
N THR A 78 13.16 -5.06 -3.95
CA THR A 78 13.58 -6.17 -3.08
C THR A 78 12.74 -6.28 -1.81
N LEU A 79 12.08 -5.18 -1.42
CA LEU A 79 11.27 -5.07 -0.21
C LEU A 79 9.80 -5.37 -0.44
N GLY A 80 9.32 -5.33 -1.68
CA GLY A 80 7.90 -5.36 -2.01
C GLY A 80 7.53 -6.22 -3.20
N ALA A 81 6.29 -6.11 -3.63
CA ALA A 81 5.76 -6.73 -4.83
C ALA A 81 6.10 -5.87 -6.05
N ASN A 82 6.77 -6.46 -7.04
CA ASN A 82 7.08 -5.85 -8.32
C ASN A 82 6.22 -6.49 -9.41
N PHE A 83 5.42 -5.69 -10.10
CA PHE A 83 4.56 -6.17 -11.18
C PHE A 83 5.29 -6.14 -12.51
N THR A 84 5.56 -7.32 -13.07
CA THR A 84 6.25 -7.46 -14.36
C THR A 84 5.34 -7.27 -15.57
N ALA A 85 4.04 -7.08 -15.36
CA ALA A 85 3.04 -6.86 -16.41
C ALA A 85 2.03 -5.75 -16.01
N SER A 86 2.56 -4.63 -15.51
CA SER A 86 1.77 -3.40 -15.26
C SER A 86 1.81 -2.50 -16.48
N TYR A 87 0.68 -1.83 -16.77
CA TYR A 87 0.53 -0.99 -17.96
C TYR A 87 -0.21 0.31 -17.67
N GLY A 88 0.19 1.40 -18.35
CA GLY A 88 -0.64 2.58 -18.49
C GLY A 88 -1.91 2.26 -19.29
N VAL A 89 -2.94 3.10 -19.18
CA VAL A 89 -4.21 2.91 -19.88
C VAL A 89 -4.25 3.57 -21.25
N GLY A 90 -3.38 4.54 -21.51
CA GLY A 90 -3.32 5.27 -22.78
C GLY A 90 -2.16 6.25 -22.84
N HIS A 91 -2.26 7.17 -23.78
CA HIS A 91 -1.38 8.31 -24.00
C HIS A 91 -2.24 9.54 -24.31
N PRO A 92 -1.78 10.75 -23.96
CA PRO A 92 -0.62 11.10 -23.14
C PRO A 92 -0.87 10.93 -21.62
N SER A 93 -0.12 11.67 -20.77
CA SER A 93 -0.06 11.51 -19.32
C SER A 93 -1.40 11.69 -18.61
N GLU A 94 -2.10 12.82 -18.79
CA GLU A 94 -3.26 13.21 -17.97
C GLU A 94 -4.38 12.15 -17.93
N PRO A 95 -4.77 11.47 -19.03
CA PRO A 95 -5.71 10.35 -19.00
C PRO A 95 -5.35 9.24 -18.01
N ASN A 96 -4.05 8.97 -17.80
CA ASN A 96 -3.58 7.93 -16.87
C ASN A 96 -3.75 8.35 -15.41
N TYR A 97 -3.47 9.62 -15.10
CA TYR A 97 -3.75 10.19 -13.78
C TYR A 97 -5.22 10.18 -13.43
N LEU A 98 -6.09 10.56 -14.39
CA LEU A 98 -7.54 10.47 -14.23
C LEU A 98 -8.00 9.03 -14.02
N ALA A 99 -7.46 8.07 -14.78
CA ALA A 99 -7.79 6.65 -14.65
C ALA A 99 -7.45 6.11 -13.26
N LEU A 100 -6.29 6.48 -12.69
CA LEU A 100 -5.86 6.08 -11.36
C LEU A 100 -6.65 6.76 -10.24
N PHE A 101 -7.20 7.95 -10.49
CA PHE A 101 -7.89 8.74 -9.48
C PHE A 101 -9.42 8.59 -9.52
N ALA A 102 -10.02 8.51 -10.71
CA ALA A 102 -11.47 8.49 -10.90
C ALA A 102 -11.99 7.23 -11.60
N GLY A 103 -11.12 6.31 -12.02
CA GLY A 103 -11.52 5.10 -12.74
C GLY A 103 -11.97 5.37 -14.19
N THR A 104 -11.73 6.56 -14.71
CA THR A 104 -12.10 6.98 -16.06
C THR A 104 -11.08 7.98 -16.58
N THR A 105 -10.90 8.04 -17.89
CA THR A 105 -10.08 9.09 -18.52
C THR A 105 -10.91 10.37 -18.78
N GLU A 106 -12.17 10.41 -18.37
CA GLU A 106 -13.14 11.49 -18.69
C GLU A 106 -13.28 11.76 -20.22
N GLY A 107 -12.87 10.80 -21.04
CA GLY A 107 -12.82 10.92 -22.49
C GLY A 107 -11.69 11.82 -23.01
N LEU A 108 -10.77 12.22 -22.12
CA LEU A 108 -9.60 13.02 -22.47
C LEU A 108 -8.62 12.20 -23.29
N THR A 109 -8.04 12.83 -24.31
CA THR A 109 -7.06 12.23 -25.24
C THR A 109 -5.85 13.12 -25.46
N ASP A 110 -5.67 14.13 -24.63
CA ASP A 110 -4.58 15.10 -24.65
C ASP A 110 -4.25 15.56 -23.22
N ASP A 111 -3.27 16.44 -23.06
CA ASP A 111 -2.84 17.06 -21.80
C ASP A 111 -3.33 18.50 -21.69
N SER A 112 -4.49 18.80 -22.25
CA SER A 112 -5.05 20.15 -22.20
C SER A 112 -5.48 20.52 -20.77
N CYS A 113 -5.45 21.80 -20.48
CA CYS A 113 -5.77 22.34 -19.15
C CYS A 113 -6.44 23.71 -19.31
N PRO A 114 -7.42 24.07 -18.48
CA PRO A 114 -7.97 23.36 -17.32
C PRO A 114 -9.15 22.46 -17.67
N HIS A 115 -9.40 21.45 -16.82
CA HIS A 115 -10.62 20.66 -16.86
C HIS A 115 -11.50 20.89 -15.63
N SER A 116 -12.78 20.44 -15.70
CA SER A 116 -13.74 20.58 -14.61
C SER A 116 -14.75 19.44 -14.67
N TYR A 117 -14.58 18.45 -13.82
CA TYR A 117 -15.41 17.26 -13.70
C TYR A 117 -16.20 17.27 -12.39
N SER A 118 -17.19 16.40 -12.26
CA SER A 118 -18.01 16.24 -11.05
C SER A 118 -18.29 14.78 -10.72
N ASP A 119 -17.70 13.86 -11.47
CA ASP A 119 -17.87 12.43 -11.30
C ASP A 119 -17.26 11.93 -9.99
N GLU A 120 -17.72 10.76 -9.55
CA GLU A 120 -17.16 10.12 -8.35
C GLU A 120 -15.69 9.74 -8.59
N ASN A 121 -14.88 9.97 -7.57
CA ASN A 121 -13.45 9.74 -7.58
C ASN A 121 -12.98 9.22 -6.22
N LEU A 122 -11.72 8.83 -6.11
CA LEU A 122 -11.16 8.26 -4.88
C LEU A 122 -11.36 9.17 -3.67
N ALA A 123 -11.16 10.50 -3.81
CA ALA A 123 -11.32 11.44 -2.72
C ALA A 123 -12.77 11.52 -2.23
N THR A 124 -13.75 11.53 -3.14
CA THR A 124 -15.18 11.54 -2.78
C THR A 124 -15.61 10.24 -2.12
N ARG A 125 -15.13 9.09 -2.61
CA ARG A 125 -15.41 7.78 -2.01
C ARG A 125 -14.83 7.66 -0.61
N LEU A 126 -13.61 8.12 -0.40
CA LEU A 126 -13.00 8.18 0.92
C LEU A 126 -13.82 9.08 1.88
N ALA A 127 -14.17 10.30 1.44
CA ALA A 127 -14.95 11.24 2.24
C ALA A 127 -16.32 10.68 2.63
N GLN A 128 -17.03 9.99 1.72
CA GLN A 128 -18.31 9.32 1.99
C GLN A 128 -18.15 8.22 3.05
N ALA A 129 -17.00 7.57 3.13
CA ALA A 129 -16.68 6.56 4.14
C ALA A 129 -16.10 7.15 5.46
N GLY A 130 -16.02 8.49 5.58
CA GLY A 130 -15.42 9.15 6.75
C GLY A 130 -13.90 9.04 6.80
N LEU A 131 -13.26 8.77 5.65
CA LEU A 131 -11.82 8.67 5.46
C LEU A 131 -11.29 9.95 4.77
N THR A 132 -9.97 10.10 4.70
CA THR A 132 -9.33 11.34 4.28
C THR A 132 -8.42 11.15 3.07
N PHE A 133 -8.32 12.19 2.25
CA PHE A 133 -7.47 12.27 1.06
C PHE A 133 -6.68 13.57 1.06
N ALA A 134 -5.45 13.57 0.55
CA ALA A 134 -4.74 14.75 0.08
C ALA A 134 -3.80 14.41 -1.09
N GLY A 135 -3.68 15.35 -2.02
CA GLY A 135 -2.63 15.37 -3.04
C GLY A 135 -1.52 16.34 -2.67
N TYR A 136 -0.29 15.91 -2.84
CA TYR A 136 0.92 16.69 -2.54
C TYR A 136 1.75 16.86 -3.81
N SER A 137 1.91 18.10 -4.26
CA SER A 137 2.60 18.41 -5.51
C SER A 137 3.86 19.22 -5.27
N GLU A 138 5.00 18.72 -5.78
CA GLU A 138 6.26 19.46 -5.73
C GLU A 138 6.22 20.66 -6.68
N SER A 139 6.89 21.75 -6.29
CA SER A 139 6.94 23.02 -7.02
C SER A 139 5.59 23.74 -7.21
N MET A 140 4.51 23.25 -6.62
CA MET A 140 3.25 23.99 -6.59
C MET A 140 3.45 25.29 -5.79
N PRO A 141 2.99 26.47 -6.30
CA PRO A 141 3.35 27.76 -5.71
C PRO A 141 2.61 28.09 -4.40
N SER A 142 1.45 27.48 -4.17
CA SER A 142 0.65 27.62 -2.94
C SER A 142 -0.33 26.47 -2.78
N ASP A 143 -0.74 26.21 -1.54
CA ASP A 143 -1.84 25.28 -1.29
C ASP A 143 -3.10 25.75 -2.04
N GLY A 144 -3.85 24.79 -2.65
CA GLY A 144 -5.05 25.07 -3.42
C GLY A 144 -4.82 25.73 -4.79
N TYR A 145 -3.59 25.75 -5.31
CA TYR A 145 -3.31 26.32 -6.64
C TYR A 145 -4.02 25.54 -7.75
N THR A 146 -4.64 26.29 -8.69
CA THR A 146 -5.45 25.74 -9.78
C THR A 146 -4.96 26.14 -11.18
N GLY A 147 -3.84 26.86 -11.29
CA GLY A 147 -3.23 27.18 -12.58
C GLY A 147 -2.64 25.95 -13.26
N CYS A 148 -2.50 26.00 -14.59
CA CYS A 148 -2.10 24.85 -15.41
C CYS A 148 -0.63 24.50 -15.21
N ASP A 149 0.23 25.50 -15.01
CA ASP A 149 1.66 25.33 -14.83
C ASP A 149 2.25 26.41 -13.92
N ASN A 150 3.41 26.14 -13.35
CA ASN A 150 4.28 27.10 -12.69
C ASN A 150 5.70 26.54 -12.59
N GLY A 151 6.59 26.96 -13.50
CA GLY A 151 7.93 26.39 -13.60
C GLY A 151 7.86 24.87 -13.83
N ASN A 152 8.39 24.09 -12.89
CA ASN A 152 8.36 22.63 -12.99
C ASN A 152 7.06 21.98 -12.45
N TYR A 153 6.07 22.75 -12.00
CA TYR A 153 4.75 22.22 -11.64
C TYR A 153 3.87 22.09 -12.87
N ALA A 154 3.21 20.96 -13.03
CA ALA A 154 2.21 20.72 -14.07
C ALA A 154 0.89 20.19 -13.46
N ARG A 155 -0.23 20.92 -13.68
CA ARG A 155 -1.54 20.51 -13.14
C ARG A 155 -2.05 19.22 -13.76
N LYS A 156 -1.70 18.91 -15.01
CA LYS A 156 -2.07 17.67 -15.70
C LYS A 156 -1.66 16.39 -14.93
N HIS A 157 -0.72 16.49 -14.01
CA HIS A 157 -0.31 15.40 -13.12
C HIS A 157 -1.08 15.38 -11.78
N ASN A 158 -2.01 16.31 -11.57
CA ASN A 158 -2.74 16.51 -10.31
C ASN A 158 -4.26 16.37 -10.52
N PRO A 159 -4.78 15.18 -10.83
CA PRO A 159 -6.16 14.98 -11.28
C PRO A 159 -7.21 15.47 -10.29
N TRP A 160 -6.92 15.47 -8.98
CA TRP A 160 -7.85 15.96 -7.96
C TRP A 160 -8.23 17.44 -8.11
N VAL A 161 -7.40 18.23 -8.83
CA VAL A 161 -7.67 19.66 -9.08
C VAL A 161 -8.74 19.85 -10.16
N ASP A 162 -8.99 18.83 -10.97
CA ASP A 162 -9.96 18.87 -12.07
C ASP A 162 -11.37 18.48 -11.61
N PHE A 163 -11.56 18.08 -10.36
CA PHE A 163 -12.86 17.71 -9.82
C PHE A 163 -13.42 18.77 -8.87
N THR A 164 -14.60 19.30 -9.22
CA THR A 164 -15.30 20.33 -8.44
C THR A 164 -15.80 19.85 -7.07
N ASN A 165 -15.92 18.53 -6.89
CA ASN A 165 -16.35 17.87 -5.67
C ASN A 165 -15.17 17.48 -4.75
N VAL A 166 -13.93 17.79 -5.13
CA VAL A 166 -12.74 17.66 -4.27
C VAL A 166 -12.42 19.03 -3.68
N PRO A 167 -12.35 19.19 -2.34
CA PRO A 167 -12.08 20.47 -1.73
C PRO A 167 -10.65 20.94 -2.03
N GLN A 168 -10.46 22.23 -2.32
CA GLN A 168 -9.14 22.80 -2.58
C GLN A 168 -8.15 22.61 -1.41
N THR A 169 -8.64 22.42 -0.20
CA THR A 169 -7.82 22.11 0.98
C THR A 169 -7.15 20.74 0.91
N ALA A 170 -7.56 19.89 -0.02
CA ALA A 170 -6.91 18.61 -0.30
C ALA A 170 -5.76 18.73 -1.33
N ASN A 171 -5.58 19.89 -1.96
CA ASN A 171 -4.52 20.18 -2.91
C ASN A 171 -3.40 20.95 -2.22
N LEU A 172 -2.32 20.26 -1.87
CA LEU A 172 -1.26 20.76 -0.99
C LEU A 172 0.09 20.81 -1.71
N MET A 173 0.90 21.81 -1.36
CA MET A 173 2.33 21.79 -1.72
C MET A 173 3.01 20.56 -1.10
N PHE A 174 3.97 19.96 -1.79
CA PHE A 174 4.76 18.84 -1.23
C PHE A 174 5.48 19.20 0.08
N SER A 175 5.80 20.47 0.30
CA SER A 175 6.36 20.94 1.58
C SER A 175 5.39 20.78 2.78
N ARG A 176 4.11 20.48 2.54
CA ARG A 176 3.11 20.11 3.55
C ARG A 176 3.08 18.60 3.84
N PHE A 177 3.81 17.79 3.08
CA PHE A 177 3.92 16.35 3.39
C PHE A 177 4.50 16.19 4.80
N PRO A 178 3.78 15.55 5.74
CA PRO A 178 4.13 15.62 7.14
C PRO A 178 5.41 14.84 7.45
N ALA A 179 6.27 15.40 8.32
CA ALA A 179 7.41 14.67 8.87
C ALA A 179 6.98 13.64 9.94
N ASP A 180 5.86 13.87 10.61
CA ASP A 180 5.17 12.87 11.44
C ASP A 180 4.14 12.16 10.57
N TYR A 181 4.48 11.00 10.06
CA TYR A 181 3.65 10.25 9.13
C TYR A 181 2.35 9.72 9.74
N SER A 182 2.19 9.71 11.06
CA SER A 182 0.91 9.39 11.71
C SER A 182 -0.18 10.44 11.45
N LEU A 183 0.21 11.61 10.92
CA LEU A 183 -0.70 12.69 10.53
C LEU A 183 -1.10 12.64 9.05
N LEU A 184 -0.62 11.66 8.30
CA LEU A 184 -1.02 11.48 6.90
C LEU A 184 -2.52 11.22 6.78
N PRO A 185 -3.15 11.68 5.67
CA PRO A 185 -4.47 11.19 5.27
C PRO A 185 -4.50 9.67 5.10
N THR A 186 -5.70 9.11 5.05
CA THR A 186 -5.90 7.69 4.74
C THR A 186 -5.24 7.32 3.42
N VAL A 187 -5.44 8.14 2.37
CA VAL A 187 -4.74 8.01 1.09
C VAL A 187 -4.12 9.37 0.74
N SER A 188 -2.84 9.34 0.42
CA SER A 188 -2.05 10.47 -0.07
C SER A 188 -1.53 10.15 -1.47
N VAL A 189 -1.68 11.08 -2.40
CA VAL A 189 -1.00 11.02 -3.71
C VAL A 189 0.12 12.04 -3.71
N VAL A 190 1.32 11.62 -4.07
CA VAL A 190 2.51 12.46 -4.18
C VAL A 190 2.94 12.53 -5.63
N VAL A 191 3.03 13.75 -6.14
CA VAL A 191 3.49 14.04 -7.51
C VAL A 191 4.75 14.90 -7.42
N PRO A 192 5.92 14.35 -7.78
CA PRO A 192 7.12 15.13 -7.95
C PRO A 192 6.97 16.16 -9.08
N ASN A 193 7.85 17.13 -9.18
CA ASN A 193 7.83 18.08 -10.29
C ASN A 193 8.43 17.45 -11.57
N LEU A 194 8.23 18.10 -12.73
CA LEU A 194 8.66 17.62 -14.06
C LEU A 194 10.13 17.18 -14.15
N CYS A 195 11.00 17.65 -13.28
CA CYS A 195 12.39 17.16 -13.22
C CYS A 195 12.52 15.96 -12.25
N SER A 196 11.85 16.02 -11.13
CA SER A 196 11.93 15.00 -10.09
C SER A 196 11.12 13.74 -10.41
N ASP A 197 10.09 13.85 -11.25
CA ASP A 197 9.28 12.72 -11.73
C ASP A 197 9.90 11.95 -12.91
N MET A 198 11.01 12.43 -13.47
CA MET A 198 11.77 11.91 -14.63
C MET A 198 11.24 12.38 -16.00
N HIS A 199 10.19 13.22 -16.07
CA HIS A 199 9.65 13.73 -17.34
C HIS A 199 10.71 14.55 -18.11
N ASP A 200 11.27 15.58 -17.48
CA ASP A 200 12.23 16.51 -18.10
C ASP A 200 13.68 16.21 -17.73
N CYS A 201 13.93 15.34 -16.74
CA CYS A 201 15.27 15.03 -16.25
C CYS A 201 15.55 13.52 -16.27
N SER A 202 16.78 13.13 -15.91
CA SER A 202 17.20 11.73 -15.99
C SER A 202 16.54 10.85 -14.94
N VAL A 203 16.49 9.55 -15.21
CA VAL A 203 16.09 8.50 -14.26
C VAL A 203 16.85 8.64 -12.94
N ALA A 204 18.17 8.87 -12.98
CA ALA A 204 18.97 9.06 -11.77
C ALA A 204 18.55 10.27 -10.93
N THR A 205 18.03 11.32 -11.55
CA THR A 205 17.50 12.50 -10.84
C THR A 205 16.24 12.15 -10.03
N GLY A 206 15.27 11.48 -10.65
CA GLY A 206 14.03 11.07 -10.00
C GLY A 206 14.25 9.97 -8.95
N ASP A 207 15.11 8.99 -9.24
CA ASP A 207 15.48 7.94 -8.28
C ASP A 207 16.12 8.54 -7.01
N ALA A 208 17.02 9.51 -7.18
CA ALA A 208 17.62 10.24 -6.08
C ALA A 208 16.60 11.12 -5.32
N TRP A 209 15.57 11.65 -6.00
CA TRP A 209 14.48 12.38 -5.35
C TRP A 209 13.64 11.42 -4.48
N LEU A 210 13.26 10.25 -5.02
CA LEU A 210 12.54 9.21 -4.27
C LEU A 210 13.31 8.80 -3.01
N SER A 211 14.60 8.51 -3.15
CA SER A 211 15.45 8.14 -2.02
C SER A 211 15.49 9.21 -0.93
N ARG A 212 15.57 10.49 -1.31
CA ARG A 212 15.63 11.58 -0.32
C ARG A 212 14.29 11.88 0.37
N ASN A 213 13.18 11.70 -0.34
CA ASN A 213 11.88 12.21 0.11
C ASN A 213 10.93 11.11 0.58
N ILE A 214 11.12 9.86 0.15
CA ILE A 214 10.17 8.76 0.39
C ILE A 214 10.76 7.66 1.27
N ASP A 215 12.09 7.51 1.34
CA ASP A 215 12.75 6.43 2.11
C ASP A 215 12.34 6.43 3.59
N ALA A 216 12.30 7.59 4.23
CA ALA A 216 11.88 7.70 5.63
C ALA A 216 10.41 7.27 5.85
N TYR A 217 9.52 7.57 4.89
CA TYR A 217 8.15 7.06 4.91
C TYR A 217 8.11 5.54 4.77
N VAL A 218 8.88 4.97 3.84
CA VAL A 218 8.94 3.50 3.64
C VAL A 218 9.38 2.80 4.92
N ALA A 219 10.46 3.30 5.55
CA ALA A 219 10.95 2.74 6.81
C ALA A 219 9.90 2.81 7.94
N TRP A 220 9.15 3.93 8.02
CA TRP A 220 8.07 4.09 8.98
C TRP A 220 6.87 3.19 8.66
N ALA A 221 6.48 3.09 7.40
CA ALA A 221 5.32 2.34 6.93
C ALA A 221 5.39 0.86 7.31
N VAL A 222 6.59 0.24 7.22
CA VAL A 222 6.83 -1.16 7.61
C VAL A 222 6.46 -1.44 9.08
N SER A 223 6.62 -0.45 9.97
CA SER A 223 6.33 -0.60 11.41
C SER A 223 4.95 -0.07 11.81
N ASN A 224 4.19 0.51 10.87
CA ASN A 224 2.94 1.21 11.15
C ASN A 224 1.79 0.79 10.22
N ASP A 225 1.80 -0.46 9.76
CA ASP A 225 0.74 -1.05 8.91
C ASP A 225 0.32 -0.12 7.77
N SER A 226 1.29 0.48 7.10
CA SER A 226 1.08 1.43 6.02
C SER A 226 1.73 0.96 4.73
N LEU A 227 1.35 1.54 3.60
CA LEU A 227 1.67 1.05 2.26
C LEU A 227 2.22 2.18 1.38
N LEU A 228 3.33 1.92 0.69
CA LEU A 228 3.74 2.67 -0.49
C LEU A 228 3.24 1.95 -1.75
N VAL A 229 2.64 2.70 -2.66
CA VAL A 229 2.44 2.33 -4.06
C VAL A 229 3.29 3.29 -4.89
N LEU A 230 4.28 2.77 -5.60
CA LEU A 230 5.08 3.52 -6.58
C LEU A 230 4.68 3.04 -7.96
N THR A 231 4.22 3.95 -8.81
CA THR A 231 3.84 3.63 -10.19
C THR A 231 4.32 4.74 -11.14
N PHE A 232 4.27 4.45 -12.43
CA PHE A 232 4.47 5.41 -13.51
C PHE A 232 3.15 5.62 -14.23
N ASP A 233 2.98 6.73 -14.91
CA ASP A 233 1.76 7.05 -15.66
C ASP A 233 1.64 6.25 -16.93
N GLU A 234 2.65 6.34 -17.79
CA GLU A 234 2.71 5.72 -19.12
C GLU A 234 4.15 5.44 -19.57
N SER A 235 4.32 4.82 -20.74
CA SER A 235 5.63 4.67 -21.39
C SER A 235 5.53 4.32 -22.87
N ASP A 236 6.43 4.82 -23.69
CA ASP A 236 6.60 4.42 -25.10
C ASP A 236 7.56 3.22 -25.26
N PRO A 237 7.34 2.32 -26.24
CA PRO A 237 6.17 2.18 -27.11
C PRO A 237 5.13 1.16 -26.57
N SER A 238 5.43 0.42 -25.50
CA SER A 238 4.64 -0.73 -25.05
C SER A 238 3.61 -0.39 -23.98
N ASN A 239 3.71 0.80 -23.42
CA ASN A 239 2.97 1.25 -22.23
C ASN A 239 3.10 0.32 -21.00
N GLN A 240 4.19 -0.47 -20.96
CA GLN A 240 4.54 -1.31 -19.82
C GLN A 240 5.36 -0.47 -18.83
N ILE A 241 4.80 -0.28 -17.63
CA ILE A 241 5.31 0.63 -16.61
C ILE A 241 5.76 -0.12 -15.35
N PRO A 242 6.72 0.42 -14.57
CA PRO A 242 7.01 -0.08 -13.23
C PRO A 242 5.83 0.18 -12.29
N THR A 243 5.44 -0.83 -11.50
CA THR A 243 4.51 -0.66 -10.37
C THR A 243 4.97 -1.54 -9.23
N LEU A 244 5.18 -0.92 -8.07
CA LEU A 244 5.66 -1.55 -6.84
C LEU A 244 4.69 -1.29 -5.69
N PHE A 245 4.44 -2.33 -4.89
CA PHE A 245 3.74 -2.22 -3.60
C PHE A 245 4.73 -2.57 -2.49
N VAL A 246 4.93 -1.68 -1.52
CA VAL A 246 5.90 -1.87 -0.43
C VAL A 246 5.24 -1.58 0.91
N GLY A 247 5.24 -2.56 1.81
CA GLY A 247 4.65 -2.45 3.14
C GLY A 247 4.67 -3.78 3.89
N PRO A 248 4.35 -3.80 5.19
CA PRO A 248 4.46 -5.01 6.02
C PRO A 248 3.48 -6.11 5.63
N MET A 249 2.36 -5.73 4.97
CA MET A 249 1.34 -6.66 4.48
C MET A 249 1.68 -7.26 3.11
N VAL A 250 2.78 -6.87 2.47
CA VAL A 250 3.16 -7.30 1.12
C VAL A 250 4.16 -8.44 1.17
N VAL A 251 3.95 -9.48 0.36
CA VAL A 251 4.94 -10.54 0.15
C VAL A 251 5.90 -10.10 -0.95
N PRO A 252 7.20 -9.88 -0.65
CA PRO A 252 8.17 -9.46 -1.66
C PRO A 252 8.31 -10.50 -2.79
N GLY A 253 8.39 -10.02 -4.02
CA GLY A 253 8.59 -10.88 -5.20
C GLY A 253 8.20 -10.22 -6.50
N ASP A 254 8.45 -10.92 -7.61
CA ASP A 254 7.98 -10.53 -8.94
C ASP A 254 6.64 -11.22 -9.23
N TYR A 255 5.67 -10.44 -9.72
CA TYR A 255 4.30 -10.87 -10.01
C TYR A 255 3.98 -10.61 -11.48
N ALA A 256 3.46 -11.63 -12.16
CA ALA A 256 3.24 -11.61 -13.60
C ALA A 256 1.77 -11.40 -13.99
N GLU A 257 0.89 -11.17 -13.03
CA GLU A 257 -0.48 -10.81 -13.37
C GLU A 257 -0.51 -9.46 -14.10
N ARG A 258 -1.43 -9.36 -15.07
CA ARG A 258 -1.60 -8.11 -15.81
C ARG A 258 -2.45 -7.15 -14.98
N ILE A 259 -1.88 -6.00 -14.68
CA ILE A 259 -2.57 -4.89 -14.00
C ILE A 259 -2.44 -3.60 -14.82
N ASP A 260 -3.27 -2.63 -14.48
CA ASP A 260 -3.24 -1.25 -14.97
C ASP A 260 -3.68 -0.28 -13.86
N HIS A 261 -3.82 1.01 -14.18
CA HIS A 261 -4.26 2.03 -13.23
C HIS A 261 -5.64 1.73 -12.64
N TYR A 262 -6.54 1.13 -13.40
CA TYR A 262 -7.87 0.75 -12.89
C TYR A 262 -7.78 -0.37 -11.85
N ALA A 263 -6.88 -1.33 -12.05
CA ALA A 263 -6.64 -2.42 -11.09
C ALA A 263 -5.99 -1.91 -9.79
N VAL A 264 -5.08 -0.94 -9.89
CA VAL A 264 -4.47 -0.27 -8.73
C VAL A 264 -5.52 0.50 -7.95
N LEU A 265 -6.34 1.34 -8.63
CA LEU A 265 -7.44 2.07 -8.00
C LEU A 265 -8.45 1.12 -7.34
N ARG A 266 -8.89 0.08 -8.06
CA ARG A 266 -9.79 -0.95 -7.52
C ARG A 266 -9.25 -1.57 -6.25
N THR A 267 -7.96 -1.88 -6.21
CA THR A 267 -7.33 -2.47 -5.03
C THR A 267 -7.35 -1.51 -3.84
N ILE A 268 -7.07 -0.22 -4.05
CA ILE A 268 -7.17 0.81 -3.01
C ILE A 268 -8.61 0.95 -2.51
N GLU A 269 -9.59 0.96 -3.41
CA GLU A 269 -11.01 1.02 -3.05
C GLU A 269 -11.43 -0.20 -2.20
N ASP A 270 -11.05 -1.40 -2.63
CA ASP A 270 -11.36 -2.64 -1.91
C ASP A 270 -10.68 -2.72 -0.53
N MET A 271 -9.46 -2.17 -0.35
CA MET A 271 -8.78 -2.06 0.94
C MET A 271 -9.61 -1.32 1.98
N TYR A 272 -10.39 -0.36 1.56
CA TYR A 272 -11.22 0.44 2.47
C TYR A 272 -12.72 0.12 2.37
N GLY A 273 -13.10 -0.87 1.57
CA GLY A 273 -14.49 -1.27 1.36
C GLY A 273 -15.33 -0.19 0.67
N LEU A 274 -14.68 0.59 -0.21
CA LEU A 274 -15.34 1.65 -0.96
C LEU A 274 -16.07 1.07 -2.19
N PRO A 275 -17.18 1.68 -2.63
CA PRO A 275 -17.75 1.36 -3.93
C PRO A 275 -16.74 1.72 -5.04
N ALA A 276 -16.50 0.81 -5.97
CA ALA A 276 -15.60 1.04 -7.07
C ALA A 276 -16.08 2.16 -8.00
N THR A 277 -15.13 2.99 -8.49
CA THR A 277 -15.41 4.08 -9.43
C THR A 277 -15.30 3.60 -10.88
N ALA A 278 -16.23 4.03 -11.71
CA ALA A 278 -16.23 3.86 -13.17
C ALA A 278 -15.63 2.49 -13.66
N ASN A 279 -14.55 2.51 -14.45
CA ASN A 279 -13.92 1.29 -15.00
C ASN A 279 -13.18 0.46 -13.93
N ALA A 280 -12.82 1.03 -12.78
CA ALA A 280 -12.28 0.24 -11.67
C ALA A 280 -13.26 -0.85 -11.20
N ALA A 281 -14.58 -0.64 -11.38
CA ALA A 281 -15.59 -1.66 -11.10
C ALA A 281 -15.44 -2.93 -11.95
N ASN A 282 -14.81 -2.85 -13.11
CA ASN A 282 -14.58 -3.95 -14.04
C ASN A 282 -13.16 -4.51 -13.98
N ALA A 283 -12.25 -3.82 -13.26
CA ALA A 283 -10.88 -4.24 -13.08
C ALA A 283 -10.75 -5.29 -11.97
N PRO A 284 -9.81 -6.24 -12.09
CA PRO A 284 -9.51 -7.16 -11.00
C PRO A 284 -8.83 -6.44 -9.84
N SER A 285 -9.20 -6.78 -8.60
CA SER A 285 -8.43 -6.41 -7.42
C SER A 285 -7.17 -7.27 -7.33
N ILE A 286 -6.06 -6.70 -6.91
CA ILE A 286 -4.80 -7.41 -6.67
C ILE A 286 -4.93 -8.20 -5.36
N LEU A 287 -4.83 -9.52 -5.41
CA LEU A 287 -5.11 -10.39 -4.26
C LEU A 287 -3.96 -11.31 -3.87
N ASP A 288 -2.97 -11.52 -4.71
CA ASP A 288 -1.95 -12.56 -4.54
C ASP A 288 -0.63 -12.09 -3.91
N ILE A 289 -0.50 -10.78 -3.66
CA ILE A 289 0.69 -10.16 -3.06
C ILE A 289 0.62 -10.03 -1.54
N TRP A 290 -0.49 -10.36 -0.90
CA TRP A 290 -0.71 -10.07 0.51
C TRP A 290 -0.25 -11.20 1.42
N VAL A 291 0.29 -10.83 2.59
CA VAL A 291 0.60 -11.79 3.65
C VAL A 291 -0.71 -12.41 4.15
N SER A 292 -0.74 -13.73 4.23
CA SER A 292 -1.90 -14.43 4.81
C SER A 292 -2.13 -13.97 6.25
N PRO A 293 -3.37 -13.65 6.65
CA PRO A 293 -3.66 -13.42 8.05
C PRO A 293 -3.28 -14.68 8.84
N THR A 294 -2.46 -14.51 9.88
CA THR A 294 -2.18 -15.59 10.80
C THR A 294 -3.52 -16.09 11.37
N PRO A 295 -3.86 -17.38 11.24
CA PRO A 295 -5.11 -17.87 11.77
C PRO A 295 -5.16 -17.53 13.27
N THR A 296 -6.14 -16.71 13.65
CA THR A 296 -6.42 -16.46 15.07
C THR A 296 -6.68 -17.82 15.71
N PRO A 297 -5.94 -18.20 16.77
CA PRO A 297 -6.18 -19.49 17.44
C PRO A 297 -7.66 -19.55 17.80
N THR A 298 -8.38 -20.49 17.23
CA THR A 298 -9.77 -20.77 17.61
C THR A 298 -9.80 -20.93 19.14
N PRO A 299 -10.61 -20.15 19.87
CA PRO A 299 -10.69 -20.31 21.32
C PRO A 299 -10.95 -21.79 21.60
N THR A 300 -10.01 -22.47 22.24
CA THR A 300 -10.21 -23.83 22.71
C THR A 300 -11.44 -23.79 23.59
N ALA A 301 -12.49 -24.49 23.21
CA ALA A 301 -13.71 -24.54 23.98
C ALA A 301 -13.33 -24.86 25.43
N ALA A 302 -13.72 -23.99 26.36
CA ALA A 302 -13.51 -24.22 27.77
C ALA A 302 -14.08 -25.61 28.10
N PRO A 303 -13.36 -26.46 28.86
CA PRO A 303 -13.88 -27.76 29.23
C PRO A 303 -15.26 -27.58 29.89
N THR A 304 -16.25 -28.23 29.35
CA THR A 304 -17.61 -28.24 29.91
C THR A 304 -17.50 -28.65 31.37
N PRO A 305 -18.03 -27.85 32.33
CA PRO A 305 -17.96 -28.21 33.74
C PRO A 305 -18.66 -29.57 33.93
N THR A 306 -17.87 -30.55 34.35
CA THR A 306 -18.40 -31.85 34.71
C THR A 306 -19.34 -31.65 35.91
N HIS A 307 -20.62 -31.86 35.71
CA HIS A 307 -21.62 -31.84 36.80
C HIS A 307 -21.25 -32.91 37.82
N THR A 308 -20.67 -32.46 38.94
CA THR A 308 -20.60 -33.29 40.16
C THR A 308 -22.00 -33.41 40.73
N PRO A 309 -22.54 -34.64 40.97
CA PRO A 309 -23.86 -34.74 41.59
C PRO A 309 -23.87 -34.12 43.00
N PRO A 310 -24.94 -33.44 43.40
CA PRO A 310 -25.01 -32.81 44.74
C PRO A 310 -24.92 -33.87 45.86
N LEU A 311 -23.95 -33.69 46.73
CA LEU A 311 -23.89 -34.40 48.01
C LEU A 311 -25.18 -34.16 48.79
N SER A 312 -25.86 -35.25 49.18
CA SER A 312 -27.06 -35.24 49.97
C SER A 312 -26.96 -34.34 51.20
N ALA A 313 -27.85 -33.35 51.29
CA ALA A 313 -27.91 -32.39 52.38
C ALA A 313 -28.28 -33.07 53.67
N ARG A 314 -27.35 -33.21 54.61
CA ARG A 314 -27.67 -33.42 56.02
C ARG A 314 -28.33 -32.14 56.60
N ARG A 315 -29.55 -32.25 57.05
CA ARG A 315 -30.25 -31.20 57.75
C ARG A 315 -29.42 -30.71 58.95
N MET A 316 -29.04 -29.43 58.96
CA MET A 316 -28.63 -28.72 60.22
C MET A 316 -29.77 -27.92 60.74
N PRO A 317 -29.89 -27.77 62.11
CA PRO A 317 -30.98 -27.05 62.72
C PRO A 317 -30.84 -25.54 62.54
N ILE A 318 -31.97 -24.87 62.34
CA ILE A 318 -32.11 -23.43 62.15
C ILE A 318 -31.85 -22.72 63.45
N LEU A 319 -30.78 -21.96 63.58
CA LEU A 319 -30.62 -20.92 64.62
C LEU A 319 -31.23 -19.62 64.07
N ARG A 320 -32.29 -19.16 64.76
CA ARG A 320 -32.88 -17.83 64.54
C ARG A 320 -31.88 -16.76 65.04
N SER A 321 -31.49 -15.82 64.21
CA SER A 321 -30.83 -14.59 64.67
C SER A 321 -31.83 -13.43 64.48
N ASP A 322 -32.17 -12.81 65.60
CA ASP A 322 -32.95 -11.57 65.67
C ASP A 322 -32.00 -10.41 65.38
N THR A 323 -32.08 -9.84 64.19
CA THR A 323 -31.46 -8.53 63.84
C THR A 323 -32.54 -7.60 63.31
N PRO A 324 -32.66 -6.38 63.84
CA PRO A 324 -33.65 -5.41 63.38
C PRO A 324 -33.27 -4.79 62.02
N PRO A 325 -34.26 -4.32 61.25
CA PRO A 325 -34.04 -3.73 59.94
C PRO A 325 -33.40 -2.33 60.05
N PRO A 326 -32.58 -1.92 59.01
CA PRO A 326 -31.97 -0.59 58.94
C PRO A 326 -33.03 0.50 58.66
N PRO A 327 -32.77 1.77 59.04
CA PRO A 327 -33.72 2.87 58.88
C PRO A 327 -33.80 3.31 57.39
N ALA A 328 -35.00 3.80 57.03
CA ALA A 328 -35.33 4.28 55.70
C ALA A 328 -34.58 5.57 55.35
N VAL A 329 -33.99 5.62 54.10
CA VAL A 329 -33.37 6.81 53.54
C VAL A 329 -34.44 7.63 52.81
N ILE A 330 -34.57 8.91 53.19
CA ILE A 330 -35.47 9.89 52.54
C ILE A 330 -34.75 10.50 51.35
N PRO A 331 -35.34 10.59 50.15
CA PRO A 331 -34.72 11.25 49.01
C PRO A 331 -34.84 12.78 49.11
N PHE A 332 -33.72 13.48 48.86
CA PHE A 332 -33.65 14.94 48.70
C PHE A 332 -34.21 15.39 47.36
N ALA A 333 -35.08 16.42 47.42
CA ALA A 333 -35.60 17.10 46.23
C ALA A 333 -34.56 18.03 45.58
N PRO A 334 -34.57 18.21 44.25
CA PRO A 334 -33.64 19.13 43.57
C PRO A 334 -34.07 20.58 43.71
N THR A 335 -33.10 21.45 43.99
CA THR A 335 -33.25 22.92 44.01
C THR A 335 -33.20 23.49 42.56
N PRO A 336 -33.99 24.54 42.25
CA PRO A 336 -33.93 25.21 40.93
C PRO A 336 -32.77 26.16 40.85
N ARG A 337 -32.16 26.23 39.65
CA ARG A 337 -31.11 27.21 39.29
C ARG A 337 -31.74 28.53 38.84
N PRO A 338 -31.05 29.67 39.05
CA PRO A 338 -31.43 30.94 38.48
C PRO A 338 -31.13 31.10 37.01
#